data_4471c13c44a486ad0cd58816caffd29c
#
_entry.id   4471c13c44a486ad0cd58816caffd29c
#
_cell.length_a   1.000
_cell.length_b   1.000
_cell.length_c   1.000
_cell.angle_alpha   90.00
_cell.angle_beta   90.00
_cell.angle_gamma   90.00
#
_symmetry.space_group_name_H-M   'P 1'
#
loop_
_entity.id
_entity.type
_entity.pdbx_description
1 polymer ?
#
loop_
_entity_poly.entity_id
_entity_poly.type
_entity_poly.pdbx_seq_one_letter_code
_entity_poly.pdbx_strand_id
1 'polypeptide(L)'
;VFWTANVVELFERSAYYAVFIAITLYLTNIVGFSDVEAAWIGGVFSAGLYFLPPFTGALADSMGFRRAIILAFALLSAGYFTLGVLPEKATVLPALVVLMFGGSFIKSIITGTVAKCSNAETRARAFSIFYGMVNVGSFTGKTFAYPLRVSLGLEAINLYAAGMTFLALVTVV
;
A
#
# COMPACT_ATOMS: atom_id res chain seq x y z
N VAL A 1 20.07 -3.10 -3.09
CA VAL A 1 18.95 -3.79 -2.43
C VAL A 1 18.43 -2.99 -1.24
N PHE A 2 19.23 -2.61 -0.23
CA PHE A 2 18.78 -1.86 0.95
C PHE A 2 18.11 -0.53 0.59
N TRP A 3 18.75 0.31 -0.21
CA TRP A 3 18.20 1.61 -0.62
C TRP A 3 16.98 1.46 -1.54
N THR A 4 16.98 0.49 -2.43
CA THR A 4 15.81 0.17 -3.27
C THR A 4 14.62 -0.18 -2.38
N ALA A 5 14.80 -1.05 -1.37
CA ALA A 5 13.75 -1.40 -0.41
C ALA A 5 13.19 -0.16 0.32
N ASN A 6 14.05 0.76 0.74
CA ASN A 6 13.63 1.98 1.41
C ASN A 6 12.87 2.94 0.48
N VAL A 7 13.29 3.08 -0.78
CA VAL A 7 12.62 3.94 -1.77
C VAL A 7 11.22 3.39 -2.12
N VAL A 8 11.11 2.10 -2.37
CA VAL A 8 9.81 1.51 -2.69
C VAL A 8 8.86 1.52 -1.49
N GLU A 9 9.40 1.39 -0.27
CA GLU A 9 8.61 1.55 0.95
C GLU A 9 8.07 2.97 1.08
N LEU A 10 8.89 3.99 0.80
CA LEU A 10 8.43 5.38 0.80
C LEU A 10 7.26 5.58 -0.17
N PHE A 11 7.36 5.10 -1.40
CA PHE A 11 6.27 5.20 -2.39
C PHE A 11 5.03 4.46 -1.93
N GLU A 12 5.17 3.23 -1.42
CA GLU A 12 4.05 2.44 -0.96
C GLU A 12 3.39 3.07 0.28
N ARG A 13 4.15 3.55 1.25
CA ARG A 13 3.60 4.25 2.42
C ARG A 13 2.88 5.53 2.03
N SER A 14 3.42 6.28 1.07
CA SER A 14 2.75 7.48 0.56
C SER A 14 1.39 7.12 -0.07
N ALA A 15 1.34 6.09 -0.90
CA ALA A 15 0.10 5.58 -1.48
C ALA A 15 -0.91 5.13 -0.41
N TYR A 16 -0.46 4.25 0.48
CA TYR A 16 -1.31 3.67 1.52
C TYR A 16 -1.94 4.73 2.42
N TYR A 17 -1.14 5.65 2.96
CA TYR A 17 -1.64 6.64 3.91
C TYR A 17 -2.49 7.73 3.25
N ALA A 18 -2.26 8.04 1.97
CA ALA A 18 -3.14 8.93 1.22
C ALA A 18 -4.55 8.33 1.08
N VAL A 19 -4.64 7.06 0.70
CA VAL A 19 -5.93 6.36 0.55
C VAL A 19 -6.56 6.06 1.91
N PHE A 20 -5.78 5.60 2.89
CA PHE A 20 -6.29 5.19 4.19
C PHE A 20 -7.02 6.31 4.93
N ILE A 21 -6.51 7.55 4.86
CA ILE A 21 -7.17 8.70 5.51
C ILE A 21 -8.50 9.10 4.82
N ALA A 22 -8.68 8.73 3.57
CA ALA A 22 -9.83 9.10 2.75
C ALA A 22 -10.78 7.93 2.46
N ILE A 23 -10.42 6.69 2.81
CA ILE A 23 -11.12 5.47 2.37
C ILE A 23 -12.60 5.45 2.78
N THR A 24 -12.92 5.82 4.01
CA THR A 24 -14.31 5.84 4.49
C THR A 24 -15.13 6.87 3.71
N LEU A 25 -14.58 8.08 3.51
CA LEU A 25 -15.26 9.13 2.73
C LEU A 25 -15.45 8.72 1.27
N TYR A 26 -14.48 8.03 0.68
CA TYR A 26 -14.58 7.48 -0.67
C TYR A 26 -15.69 6.43 -0.77
N LEU A 27 -15.72 5.48 0.17
CA LEU A 27 -16.74 4.43 0.19
C LEU A 27 -18.15 4.99 0.39
N THR A 28 -18.33 6.02 1.22
CA THR A 28 -19.66 6.61 1.48
C THR A 28 -20.07 7.58 0.38
N ASN A 29 -19.22 8.54 0.03
CA ASN A 29 -19.62 9.67 -0.82
C ASN A 29 -19.53 9.35 -2.33
N ILE A 30 -18.65 8.44 -2.74
CA ILE A 30 -18.43 8.12 -4.15
C ILE A 30 -19.09 6.78 -4.50
N VAL A 31 -18.80 5.73 -3.73
CA VAL A 31 -19.29 4.38 -4.03
C VAL A 31 -20.74 4.16 -3.55
N GLY A 32 -21.16 4.94 -2.53
CA GLY A 32 -22.54 4.91 -2.03
C GLY A 32 -22.83 3.77 -1.03
N PHE A 33 -21.83 3.38 -0.24
CA PHE A 33 -22.04 2.55 0.94
C PHE A 33 -22.57 3.39 2.09
N SER A 34 -23.34 2.79 3.00
CA SER A 34 -23.68 3.42 4.27
C SER A 34 -22.44 3.59 5.17
N ASP A 35 -22.51 4.48 6.14
CA ASP A 35 -21.40 4.72 7.08
C ASP A 35 -21.01 3.44 7.84
N VAL A 36 -21.99 2.61 8.20
CA VAL A 36 -21.78 1.33 8.89
C VAL A 36 -21.07 0.34 7.97
N GLU A 37 -21.53 0.21 6.72
CA GLU A 37 -20.88 -0.67 5.73
C GLU A 37 -19.46 -0.22 5.44
N ALA A 38 -19.24 1.08 5.23
CA ALA A 38 -17.90 1.64 4.98
C ALA A 38 -16.96 1.41 6.16
N ALA A 39 -17.43 1.54 7.39
CA ALA A 39 -16.66 1.25 8.60
C ALA A 39 -16.27 -0.24 8.67
N TRP A 40 -17.21 -1.15 8.38
CA TRP A 40 -16.92 -2.59 8.33
C TRP A 40 -15.94 -2.94 7.21
N ILE A 41 -16.13 -2.42 6.01
CA ILE A 41 -15.23 -2.65 4.87
C ILE A 41 -13.81 -2.16 5.21
N GLY A 42 -13.68 -0.94 5.75
CA GLY A 42 -12.38 -0.38 6.16
C GLY A 42 -11.74 -1.18 7.30
N GLY A 43 -12.54 -1.66 8.25
CA GLY A 43 -12.09 -2.52 9.35
C GLY A 43 -11.57 -3.87 8.86
N VAL A 44 -12.31 -4.56 8.00
CA VAL A 44 -11.91 -5.84 7.39
C VAL A 44 -10.68 -5.67 6.52
N PHE A 45 -10.61 -4.61 5.71
CA PHE A 45 -9.44 -4.26 4.91
C PHE A 45 -8.19 -4.08 5.79
N SER A 46 -8.31 -3.31 6.85
CA SER A 46 -7.20 -3.09 7.80
C SER A 46 -6.81 -4.38 8.51
N ALA A 47 -7.77 -5.15 9.01
CA ALA A 47 -7.49 -6.43 9.66
C ALA A 47 -6.78 -7.41 8.72
N GLY A 48 -7.20 -7.49 7.45
CA GLY A 48 -6.59 -8.33 6.43
C GLY A 48 -5.12 -8.00 6.21
N LEU A 49 -4.76 -6.71 6.18
CA LEU A 49 -3.36 -6.25 6.05
C LEU A 49 -2.44 -6.68 7.21
N TYR A 50 -3.00 -7.01 8.38
CA TYR A 50 -2.23 -7.50 9.53
C TYR A 50 -2.31 -9.01 9.69
N PHE A 51 -3.40 -9.63 9.24
CA PHE A 51 -3.61 -11.08 9.36
C PHE A 51 -2.94 -11.88 8.24
N LEU A 52 -2.91 -11.36 7.01
CA LEU A 52 -2.38 -12.05 5.83
C LEU A 52 -0.84 -12.15 5.73
N PRO A 53 -0.01 -11.26 6.32
CA PRO A 53 1.44 -11.28 6.15
C PRO A 53 2.13 -12.61 6.45
N PRO A 54 1.75 -13.43 7.45
CA PRO A 54 2.36 -14.73 7.65
C PRO A 54 2.18 -15.68 6.44
N PHE A 55 1.01 -15.66 5.82
CA PHE A 55 0.69 -16.50 4.65
C PHE A 55 1.37 -15.98 3.38
N THR A 56 1.29 -14.68 3.13
CA THR A 56 1.93 -14.05 1.96
C THR A 56 3.45 -14.08 2.07
N GLY A 57 4.00 -14.03 3.29
CA GLY A 57 5.43 -14.21 3.53
C GLY A 57 5.91 -15.61 3.16
N ALA A 58 5.22 -16.66 3.60
CA ALA A 58 5.52 -18.04 3.23
C ALA A 58 5.42 -18.24 1.70
N LEU A 59 4.42 -17.64 1.06
CA LEU A 59 4.28 -17.69 -0.39
C LEU A 59 5.41 -16.91 -1.09
N ALA A 60 5.81 -15.77 -0.58
CA ALA A 60 6.93 -14.99 -1.11
C ALA A 60 8.26 -15.77 -1.04
N ASP A 61 8.49 -16.50 0.04
CA ASP A 61 9.66 -17.35 0.20
C ASP A 61 9.68 -18.47 -0.86
N SER A 62 8.51 -19.05 -1.18
CA SER A 62 8.39 -20.11 -2.19
C SER A 62 8.57 -19.61 -3.63
N MET A 63 8.07 -18.42 -3.94
CA MET A 63 8.13 -17.81 -5.28
C MET A 63 9.49 -17.17 -5.58
N GLY A 64 10.23 -16.84 -4.55
CA GLY A 64 11.43 -16.01 -4.60
C GLY A 64 11.11 -14.51 -4.55
N PHE A 65 11.97 -13.81 -3.83
CA PHE A 65 11.84 -12.42 -3.43
C PHE A 65 11.50 -11.45 -4.58
N ARG A 66 12.24 -11.53 -5.69
CA ARG A 66 12.06 -10.61 -6.83
C ARG A 66 10.69 -10.75 -7.47
N ARG A 67 10.22 -12.00 -7.67
CA ARG A 67 8.90 -12.25 -8.26
C ARG A 67 7.78 -11.80 -7.34
N ALA A 68 7.93 -12.05 -6.05
CA ALA A 68 6.93 -11.68 -5.05
C ALA A 68 6.77 -10.15 -4.93
N ILE A 69 7.85 -9.38 -4.94
CA ILE A 69 7.77 -7.91 -4.86
C ILE A 69 7.19 -7.29 -6.13
N ILE A 70 7.53 -7.81 -7.32
CA ILE A 70 6.94 -7.38 -8.59
C ILE A 70 5.43 -7.65 -8.59
N LEU A 71 5.02 -8.87 -8.20
CA LEU A 71 3.61 -9.23 -8.08
C LEU A 71 2.87 -8.30 -7.10
N ALA A 72 3.46 -8.04 -5.93
CA ALA A 72 2.88 -7.18 -4.92
C ALA A 72 2.60 -5.77 -5.45
N PHE A 73 3.58 -5.13 -6.10
CA PHE A 73 3.39 -3.80 -6.67
C PHE A 73 2.47 -3.79 -7.89
N ALA A 74 2.46 -4.85 -8.70
CA ALA A 74 1.48 -4.99 -9.78
C ALA A 74 0.03 -5.07 -9.22
N LEU A 75 -0.20 -5.85 -8.18
CA LEU A 75 -1.49 -5.93 -7.50
C LEU A 75 -1.90 -4.59 -6.88
N LEU A 76 -0.98 -3.90 -6.20
CA LEU A 76 -1.26 -2.59 -5.60
C LEU A 76 -1.61 -1.56 -6.66
N SER A 77 -0.82 -1.47 -7.75
CA SER A 77 -1.07 -0.52 -8.84
C SER A 77 -2.41 -0.79 -9.50
N ALA A 78 -2.72 -2.05 -9.82
CA ALA A 78 -3.99 -2.43 -10.42
C ALA A 78 -5.17 -2.16 -9.49
N GLY A 79 -5.06 -2.49 -8.19
CA GLY A 79 -6.10 -2.26 -7.20
C GLY A 79 -6.41 -0.77 -7.03
N TYR A 80 -5.40 0.06 -6.81
CA TYR A 80 -5.60 1.51 -6.68
C TYR A 80 -6.10 2.15 -7.97
N PHE A 81 -5.63 1.71 -9.13
CA PHE A 81 -6.13 2.19 -10.41
C PHE A 81 -7.62 1.86 -10.59
N THR A 82 -8.03 0.63 -10.25
CA THR A 82 -9.43 0.22 -10.28
C THR A 82 -10.30 1.09 -9.38
N LEU A 83 -9.85 1.38 -8.14
CA LEU A 83 -10.57 2.30 -7.24
C LEU A 83 -10.70 3.72 -7.80
N GLY A 84 -9.71 4.17 -8.59
CA GLY A 84 -9.72 5.51 -9.17
C GLY A 84 -10.59 5.65 -10.41
N VAL A 85 -10.76 4.57 -11.19
CA VAL A 85 -11.43 4.61 -12.50
C VAL A 85 -12.83 4.00 -12.47
N LEU A 86 -13.05 2.98 -11.63
CA LEU A 86 -14.30 2.21 -11.57
C LEU A 86 -14.87 2.23 -10.14
N PRO A 87 -15.43 3.36 -9.68
CA PRO A 87 -15.92 3.51 -8.30
C PRO A 87 -17.32 2.89 -8.09
N GLU A 88 -17.49 1.65 -8.48
CA GLU A 88 -18.75 0.90 -8.32
C GLU A 88 -18.63 -0.16 -7.22
N LYS A 89 -19.72 -0.46 -6.51
CA LYS A 89 -19.73 -1.47 -5.43
C LYS A 89 -19.18 -2.82 -5.89
N ALA A 90 -19.52 -3.22 -7.12
CA ALA A 90 -19.09 -4.49 -7.71
C ALA A 90 -17.58 -4.58 -7.98
N THR A 91 -16.93 -3.46 -8.27
CA THR A 91 -15.50 -3.40 -8.61
C THR A 91 -14.63 -3.04 -7.40
N VAL A 92 -15.15 -2.21 -6.50
CA VAL A 92 -14.40 -1.71 -5.32
C VAL A 92 -14.11 -2.85 -4.33
N LEU A 93 -15.06 -3.74 -4.04
CA LEU A 93 -14.83 -4.83 -3.10
C LEU A 93 -13.72 -5.79 -3.58
N PRO A 94 -13.74 -6.31 -4.81
CA PRO A 94 -12.63 -7.10 -5.34
C PRO A 94 -11.30 -6.33 -5.36
N ALA A 95 -11.31 -5.04 -5.73
CA ALA A 95 -10.09 -4.22 -5.73
C ALA A 95 -9.48 -4.09 -4.33
N LEU A 96 -10.30 -3.92 -3.28
CA LEU A 96 -9.82 -3.91 -1.90
C LEU A 96 -9.21 -5.24 -1.48
N VAL A 97 -9.76 -6.37 -1.93
CA VAL A 97 -9.17 -7.71 -1.70
C VAL A 97 -7.80 -7.80 -2.37
N VAL A 98 -7.69 -7.36 -3.64
CA VAL A 98 -6.41 -7.31 -4.36
C VAL A 98 -5.39 -6.44 -3.62
N LEU A 99 -5.80 -5.28 -3.12
CA LEU A 99 -4.95 -4.39 -2.31
C LEU A 99 -4.51 -5.02 -0.99
N MET A 100 -5.39 -5.79 -0.31
CA MET A 100 -5.01 -6.52 0.90
C MET A 100 -3.89 -7.52 0.63
N PHE A 101 -3.99 -8.29 -0.44
CA PHE A 101 -2.94 -9.25 -0.82
C PHE A 101 -1.64 -8.51 -1.19
N GLY A 102 -1.70 -7.51 -2.07
CA GLY A 102 -0.55 -6.71 -2.46
C GLY A 102 0.16 -6.08 -1.26
N GLY A 103 -0.58 -5.41 -0.39
CA GLY A 103 -0.03 -4.75 0.80
C GLY A 103 0.53 -5.72 1.84
N SER A 104 -0.08 -6.91 2.00
CA SER A 104 0.43 -7.94 2.90
C SER A 104 1.74 -8.55 2.41
N PHE A 105 1.91 -8.75 1.11
CA PHE A 105 3.20 -9.15 0.51
C PHE A 105 4.29 -8.12 0.81
N ILE A 106 4.02 -6.84 0.59
CA ILE A 106 5.00 -5.77 0.83
C ILE A 106 5.46 -5.75 2.28
N LYS A 107 4.53 -5.82 3.24
CA LYS A 107 4.88 -5.86 4.68
C LYS A 107 5.85 -6.99 5.02
N SER A 108 5.61 -8.20 4.50
CA SER A 108 6.46 -9.37 4.77
C SER A 108 7.83 -9.23 4.10
N ILE A 109 7.85 -8.82 2.84
CA ILE A 109 9.05 -8.79 2.01
C ILE A 109 10.01 -7.67 2.43
N ILE A 110 9.52 -6.45 2.58
CA ILE A 110 10.40 -5.29 2.81
C ILE A 110 11.05 -5.37 4.20
N THR A 111 10.28 -5.70 5.24
CA THR A 111 10.82 -5.87 6.59
C THR A 111 11.88 -6.97 6.64
N GLY A 112 11.61 -8.10 5.96
CA GLY A 112 12.58 -9.21 5.81
C GLY A 112 13.85 -8.79 5.07
N THR A 113 13.73 -7.92 4.06
CA THR A 113 14.87 -7.40 3.31
C THR A 113 15.77 -6.51 4.17
N VAL A 114 15.18 -5.59 4.91
CA VAL A 114 15.94 -4.71 5.83
C VAL A 114 16.71 -5.55 6.85
N ALA A 115 16.07 -6.59 7.40
CA ALA A 115 16.72 -7.51 8.33
C ALA A 115 17.88 -8.29 7.68
N LYS A 116 17.71 -8.80 6.45
CA LYS A 116 18.75 -9.54 5.71
C LYS A 116 19.91 -8.64 5.25
N CYS A 117 19.66 -7.36 4.99
CA CYS A 117 20.68 -6.39 4.57
C CYS A 117 21.45 -5.76 5.75
N SER A 118 21.19 -6.18 6.99
CA SER A 118 21.82 -5.66 8.20
C SER A 118 22.40 -6.79 9.06
N ASN A 119 23.55 -6.51 9.70
CA ASN A 119 24.15 -7.39 10.70
C ASN A 119 23.81 -6.94 12.12
N ALA A 120 24.28 -7.63 13.16
CA ALA A 120 24.00 -7.30 14.54
C ALA A 120 24.38 -5.86 14.94
N GLU A 121 25.48 -5.34 14.40
CA GLU A 121 25.99 -3.99 14.71
C GLU A 121 25.21 -2.88 13.97
N THR A 122 24.76 -3.14 12.74
CA THR A 122 24.11 -2.14 11.89
C THR A 122 22.58 -2.23 11.90
N ARG A 123 22.00 -3.26 12.52
CA ARG A 123 20.55 -3.53 12.50
C ARG A 123 19.71 -2.36 13.04
N ALA A 124 20.08 -1.82 14.19
CA ALA A 124 19.37 -0.69 14.78
C ALA A 124 19.35 0.52 13.84
N ARG A 125 20.49 0.85 13.21
CA ARG A 125 20.61 1.94 12.25
C ARG A 125 19.80 1.67 10.98
N ALA A 126 19.83 0.44 10.45
CA ALA A 126 19.07 0.06 9.27
C ALA A 126 17.56 0.20 9.49
N PHE A 127 17.04 -0.25 10.63
CA PHE A 127 15.63 -0.08 10.98
C PHE A 127 15.27 1.37 11.29
N SER A 128 16.17 2.17 11.88
CA SER A 128 15.93 3.60 12.07
C SER A 128 15.76 4.34 10.75
N ILE A 129 16.59 4.04 9.74
CA ILE A 129 16.46 4.60 8.39
C ILE A 129 15.13 4.13 7.77
N PHE A 130 14.83 2.84 7.85
CA PHE A 130 13.59 2.27 7.33
C PHE A 130 12.35 2.96 7.91
N TYR A 131 12.24 3.07 9.23
CA TYR A 131 11.11 3.76 9.86
C TYR A 131 11.10 5.27 9.57
N GLY A 132 12.26 5.88 9.34
CA GLY A 132 12.35 7.24 8.82
C GLY A 132 11.66 7.36 7.46
N MET A 133 11.94 6.44 6.52
CA MET A 133 11.30 6.43 5.19
C MET A 133 9.79 6.14 5.28
N VAL A 134 9.36 5.24 6.16
CA VAL A 134 7.94 5.01 6.45
C VAL A 134 7.25 6.29 6.90
N ASN A 135 7.86 7.05 7.82
CA ASN A 135 7.30 8.30 8.32
C ASN A 135 7.25 9.39 7.24
N VAL A 136 8.31 9.53 6.45
CA VAL A 136 8.34 10.49 5.31
C VAL A 136 7.25 10.12 4.30
N GLY A 137 7.12 8.86 3.93
CA GLY A 137 6.05 8.39 3.03
C GLY A 137 4.66 8.67 3.59
N SER A 138 4.44 8.36 4.87
CA SER A 138 3.17 8.65 5.56
C SER A 138 2.84 10.13 5.57
N PHE A 139 3.80 10.98 5.91
CA PHE A 139 3.63 12.43 5.91
C PHE A 139 3.30 12.94 4.50
N THR A 140 4.05 12.52 3.50
CA THR A 140 3.85 12.90 2.10
C THR A 140 2.45 12.50 1.61
N GLY A 141 2.05 11.25 1.83
CA GLY A 141 0.74 10.76 1.42
C GLY A 141 -0.42 11.56 2.04
N LYS A 142 -0.37 11.79 3.35
CA LYS A 142 -1.39 12.59 4.05
C LYS A 142 -1.42 14.05 3.58
N THR A 143 -0.26 14.63 3.32
CA THR A 143 -0.14 16.02 2.85
C THR A 143 -0.76 16.19 1.47
N PHE A 144 -0.52 15.24 0.55
CA PHE A 144 -1.09 15.30 -0.80
C PHE A 144 -2.57 14.89 -0.87
N ALA A 145 -3.08 14.11 0.08
CA ALA A 145 -4.47 13.67 0.09
C ALA A 145 -5.46 14.84 0.13
N TYR A 146 -5.19 15.87 0.94
CA TYR A 146 -6.09 17.02 1.06
C TYR A 146 -6.20 17.86 -0.22
N PRO A 147 -5.11 18.38 -0.83
CA PRO A 147 -5.20 19.14 -2.07
C PRO A 147 -5.77 18.33 -3.24
N LEU A 148 -5.43 17.03 -3.34
CA LEU A 148 -6.01 16.15 -4.37
C LEU A 148 -7.52 16.04 -4.21
N ARG A 149 -8.01 15.82 -2.99
CA ARG A 149 -9.43 15.75 -2.69
C ARG A 149 -10.16 17.03 -3.07
N VAL A 150 -9.61 18.20 -2.71
CA VAL A 150 -10.27 19.50 -2.91
C VAL A 150 -10.27 19.90 -4.38
N SER A 151 -9.19 19.63 -5.11
CA SER A 151 -9.04 20.08 -6.50
C SER A 151 -9.56 19.10 -7.54
N LEU A 152 -9.45 17.79 -7.29
CA LEU A 152 -9.70 16.75 -8.29
C LEU A 152 -10.69 15.66 -7.83
N GLY A 153 -11.10 15.67 -6.55
CA GLY A 153 -12.01 14.68 -5.99
C GLY A 153 -11.31 13.52 -5.26
N LEU A 154 -12.12 12.66 -4.63
CA LEU A 154 -11.63 11.54 -3.83
C LEU A 154 -11.00 10.44 -4.69
N GLU A 155 -11.47 10.26 -5.93
CA GLU A 155 -10.92 9.29 -6.90
C GLU A 155 -9.48 9.60 -7.27
N ALA A 156 -9.12 10.89 -7.32
CA ALA A 156 -7.76 11.33 -7.61
C ALA A 156 -6.74 10.84 -6.57
N ILE A 157 -7.16 10.64 -5.32
CA ILE A 157 -6.29 10.08 -4.27
C ILE A 157 -5.92 8.62 -4.63
N ASN A 158 -6.88 7.85 -5.14
CA ASN A 158 -6.63 6.47 -5.57
C ASN A 158 -5.72 6.43 -6.82
N LEU A 159 -5.91 7.35 -7.76
CA LEU A 159 -5.01 7.47 -8.93
C LEU A 159 -3.59 7.91 -8.55
N TYR A 160 -3.46 8.80 -7.57
CA TYR A 160 -2.16 9.15 -6.99
C TYR A 160 -1.48 7.91 -6.38
N ALA A 161 -2.21 7.12 -5.61
CA ALA A 161 -1.70 5.89 -5.02
C ALA A 161 -1.30 4.85 -6.09
N ALA A 162 -2.08 4.73 -7.16
CA ALA A 162 -1.72 3.90 -8.31
C ALA A 162 -0.40 4.36 -8.96
N GLY A 163 -0.23 5.67 -9.15
CA GLY A 163 1.00 6.25 -9.68
C GLY A 163 2.22 5.97 -8.79
N MET A 164 2.09 6.15 -7.46
CA MET A 164 3.15 5.87 -6.51
C MET A 164 3.56 4.38 -6.49
N THR A 165 2.58 3.48 -6.47
CA THR A 165 2.86 2.04 -6.51
C THR A 165 3.39 1.57 -7.86
N PHE A 166 2.99 2.21 -8.95
CA PHE A 166 3.57 1.98 -10.27
C PHE A 166 5.04 2.45 -10.35
N LEU A 167 5.39 3.60 -9.78
CA LEU A 167 6.79 4.05 -9.67
C LEU A 167 7.62 3.05 -8.84
N ALA A 168 7.05 2.52 -7.76
CA ALA A 168 7.69 1.47 -6.99
C ALA A 168 7.89 0.20 -7.85
N LEU A 169 6.90 -0.21 -8.64
CA LEU A 169 7.01 -1.34 -9.57
C LEU A 169 8.17 -1.14 -10.57
N VAL A 170 8.25 0.03 -11.20
CA VAL A 170 9.34 0.36 -12.14
C VAL A 170 10.71 0.32 -11.45
N THR A 171 10.77 0.69 -10.18
CA THR A 171 12.03 0.70 -9.41
C THR A 171 12.55 -0.71 -9.10
N VAL A 172 11.69 -1.74 -9.07
CA VAL A 172 12.06 -3.14 -8.74
C VAL A 172 12.20 -4.06 -9.95
N VAL A 173 11.75 -3.65 -11.12
CA VAL A 173 11.91 -4.38 -12.39
C VAL A 173 13.30 -4.15 -12.95
#